data_693514f9404241bc51d96a55eac28148
#
_entry.id   693514f9404241bc51d96a55eac28148
#
_cell.length_a   1.000
_cell.length_b   1.000
_cell.length_c   1.000
_cell.angle_alpha   90.00
_cell.angle_beta   90.00
_cell.angle_gamma   90.00
#
_symmetry.space_group_name_H-M   'P 1'
#
loop_
_entity.id
_entity.type
_entity.pdbx_description
1 polymer ?
#
loop_
_entity_poly.entity_id
_entity_poly.type
_entity_poly.pdbx_seq_one_letter_code
_entity_poly.pdbx_strand_id
1 'polypeptide(L)'
;MSNQALRNLILVFSLAALLAAGAAIPSRMFAQVQVPEKSRTRRVGDSELPSPSPTPTAVPKDEAPQDSDDVIRVETNLTSIFFTAADSSKRFISNLKKEDVRILEDGQPQDIFTFQQNLDLPLSIAILIDTSRSEERTLPDEKAAARAFVEAVMRPDKDEAAIVSFTGEVTLEQGFTGNLDRLRRAIDRVEFIPPSGYIGGGVVVGGTPPISDTNQMLAGSTAIWDAVWASSNDLLSISADNTRRTIILLTDGENTSGQMKIHEAIERAQKADALIYAIGIGDSYQGGVDEGSLRKITEQTGGRAYFPHNERELRSAFAQIQRDLREQYLIAYSPSNKARDGSYRRIQIEIVDPEMRKQKLRLNYRPGYFAKTGEPELPARRRSYP
;
A
#
# COMPACT_ATOMS: atom_id res chain seq x y z
N MET A 1 -59.43 23.49 37.50
CA MET A 1 -58.74 23.55 36.18
C MET A 1 -57.30 23.15 36.41
N SER A 2 -56.86 22.06 35.81
CA SER A 2 -55.60 21.41 36.10
C SER A 2 -54.40 22.17 35.49
N ASN A 3 -53.27 22.14 36.19
CA ASN A 3 -52.01 22.73 35.81
C ASN A 3 -51.45 22.36 34.42
N GLN A 4 -52.09 21.42 33.73
CA GLN A 4 -51.74 20.97 32.39
C GLN A 4 -52.30 21.87 31.28
N ALA A 5 -53.44 22.54 31.49
CA ALA A 5 -54.03 23.45 30.54
C ALA A 5 -53.25 24.81 30.45
N LEU A 6 -52.58 25.23 31.55
CA LEU A 6 -51.83 26.45 31.57
C LEU A 6 -50.45 26.33 30.89
N ARG A 7 -49.85 25.10 30.93
CA ARG A 7 -48.55 24.85 30.25
C ARG A 7 -48.68 24.73 28.73
N ASN A 8 -49.80 24.28 28.22
CA ASN A 8 -50.04 24.17 26.76
C ASN A 8 -50.37 25.53 26.12
N LEU A 9 -50.90 26.49 26.90
CA LEU A 9 -51.17 27.83 26.40
C LEU A 9 -49.91 28.68 26.25
N ILE A 10 -48.90 28.45 27.05
CA ILE A 10 -47.60 29.19 26.99
C ILE A 10 -46.74 28.68 25.81
N LEU A 11 -46.89 27.41 25.39
CA LEU A 11 -46.12 26.85 24.27
C LEU A 11 -46.61 27.27 22.89
N VAL A 12 -47.89 27.67 22.78
CA VAL A 12 -48.48 28.12 21.48
C VAL A 12 -48.17 29.58 21.20
N PHE A 13 -47.95 30.42 22.22
CA PHE A 13 -47.56 31.83 22.01
C PHE A 13 -46.07 32.09 21.77
N SER A 14 -45.19 31.13 22.08
CA SER A 14 -43.75 31.23 21.79
C SER A 14 -43.35 30.87 20.36
N LEU A 15 -44.23 30.24 19.58
CA LEU A 15 -43.93 29.79 18.19
C LEU A 15 -44.40 30.82 17.13
N ALA A 16 -45.17 31.88 17.50
CA ALA A 16 -45.68 32.89 16.58
C ALA A 16 -44.79 34.16 16.46
N ALA A 17 -43.75 34.29 17.25
CA ALA A 17 -42.90 35.48 17.28
C ALA A 17 -41.55 35.34 16.53
N LEU A 18 -41.28 34.23 15.85
CA LEU A 18 -39.99 33.97 15.18
C LEU A 18 -40.05 34.01 13.65
N LEU A 19 -41.12 34.53 13.05
CA LEU A 19 -41.30 34.50 11.59
C LEU A 19 -41.30 35.90 10.92
N ALA A 20 -40.75 36.91 11.56
CA ALA A 20 -40.67 38.28 10.97
C ALA A 20 -39.32 38.93 11.19
N ALA A 21 -38.21 38.30 10.84
CA ALA A 21 -36.92 38.95 10.65
C ALA A 21 -36.26 38.37 9.42
N GLY A 22 -36.67 38.87 8.24
CA GLY A 22 -35.98 38.66 6.97
C GLY A 22 -34.65 39.41 7.00
N ALA A 23 -33.55 38.71 7.30
CA ALA A 23 -32.20 39.25 7.14
C ALA A 23 -31.71 38.91 5.73
N ALA A 24 -31.52 39.95 4.92
CA ALA A 24 -30.90 39.91 3.62
C ALA A 24 -29.48 39.37 3.74
N ILE A 25 -29.20 38.31 2.99
CA ILE A 25 -27.84 37.74 2.81
C ILE A 25 -27.15 38.59 1.73
N PRO A 26 -26.02 39.25 2.01
CA PRO A 26 -25.28 39.93 0.95
C PRO A 26 -24.59 38.89 0.07
N SER A 27 -24.92 38.92 -1.21
CA SER A 27 -24.22 38.15 -2.27
C SER A 27 -22.74 38.56 -2.28
N ARG A 28 -21.84 37.68 -1.87
CA ARG A 28 -20.39 37.87 -2.11
C ARG A 28 -20.12 37.67 -3.58
N MET A 29 -19.80 38.77 -4.26
CA MET A 29 -19.18 38.82 -5.57
C MET A 29 -17.90 37.99 -5.55
N PHE A 30 -17.82 37.02 -6.41
CA PHE A 30 -16.56 36.40 -6.79
C PHE A 30 -15.76 37.41 -7.60
N ALA A 31 -14.69 37.93 -7.02
CA ALA A 31 -13.71 38.71 -7.75
C ALA A 31 -12.93 37.75 -8.66
N GLN A 32 -13.14 37.89 -9.97
CA GLN A 32 -12.25 37.34 -10.97
C GLN A 32 -10.89 38.03 -10.88
N VAL A 33 -9.85 37.28 -10.54
CA VAL A 33 -8.47 37.75 -10.66
C VAL A 33 -8.12 37.74 -12.15
N GLN A 34 -8.08 38.91 -12.76
CA GLN A 34 -7.51 39.13 -14.07
C GLN A 34 -5.99 39.11 -13.97
N VAL A 35 -5.36 38.18 -14.67
CA VAL A 35 -3.92 38.17 -14.91
C VAL A 35 -3.61 39.24 -15.97
N PRO A 36 -2.69 40.18 -15.76
CA PRO A 36 -2.38 41.19 -16.74
C PRO A 36 -1.49 40.57 -17.84
N GLU A 37 -2.03 40.54 -19.02
CA GLU A 37 -1.33 40.20 -20.27
C GLU A 37 -0.44 41.42 -20.66
N LYS A 38 0.87 41.30 -20.50
CA LYS A 38 1.83 42.29 -20.97
C LYS A 38 2.07 42.05 -22.49
N SER A 39 1.27 42.70 -23.31
CA SER A 39 1.59 42.93 -24.71
C SER A 39 2.69 43.95 -24.82
N ARG A 40 3.87 43.55 -25.25
CA ARG A 40 4.92 44.45 -25.75
C ARG A 40 4.80 44.53 -27.25
N THR A 41 4.19 45.59 -27.71
CA THR A 41 4.28 46.05 -29.10
C THR A 41 5.70 46.56 -29.36
N ARG A 42 6.45 45.87 -30.20
CA ARG A 42 7.74 46.35 -30.71
C ARG A 42 7.50 47.00 -32.07
N ARG A 43 7.75 48.30 -32.18
CA ARG A 43 7.73 49.06 -33.43
C ARG A 43 8.77 48.50 -34.41
N VAL A 44 8.31 48.30 -35.63
CA VAL A 44 9.14 48.05 -36.80
C VAL A 44 9.79 49.38 -37.22
N GLY A 45 11.13 49.44 -37.17
CA GLY A 45 11.91 50.49 -37.80
C GLY A 45 12.55 49.95 -39.06
N ASP A 46 12.39 50.72 -40.15
CA ASP A 46 12.99 50.47 -41.42
C ASP A 46 14.51 50.36 -41.32
N SER A 47 15.08 49.33 -41.93
CA SER A 47 16.50 49.28 -42.31
C SER A 47 16.71 48.32 -43.45
N GLU A 48 17.17 48.86 -44.50
CA GLU A 48 17.81 48.42 -45.73
C GLU A 48 18.21 46.93 -45.87
N LEU A 49 17.87 46.40 -47.05
CA LEU A 49 18.31 45.12 -47.59
C LEU A 49 19.82 45.13 -47.89
N PRO A 50 20.62 44.21 -47.40
CA PRO A 50 21.96 43.99 -47.92
C PRO A 50 21.92 43.04 -49.15
N SER A 51 22.75 43.35 -50.08
CA SER A 51 23.07 42.66 -51.37
C SER A 51 23.42 41.17 -51.16
N PRO A 52 23.20 40.32 -52.17
CA PRO A 52 23.51 38.91 -52.14
C PRO A 52 25.01 38.64 -52.09
N SER A 53 25.49 37.92 -51.11
CA SER A 53 26.82 37.33 -51.01
C SER A 53 26.93 36.07 -51.86
N PRO A 54 28.14 35.77 -52.38
CA PRO A 54 28.33 34.71 -53.35
C PRO A 54 28.17 33.30 -52.76
N THR A 55 27.66 32.42 -53.61
CA THR A 55 27.50 30.99 -53.43
C THR A 55 28.79 30.31 -52.96
N PRO A 56 28.83 29.57 -51.87
CA PRO A 56 29.98 28.73 -51.53
C PRO A 56 29.99 27.49 -52.44
N THR A 57 31.16 27.27 -53.04
CA THR A 57 31.54 26.07 -53.79
C THR A 57 31.33 24.81 -52.95
N ALA A 58 30.72 23.78 -53.52
CA ALA A 58 30.50 22.46 -52.89
C ALA A 58 31.84 21.83 -52.49
N VAL A 59 32.00 21.63 -51.18
CA VAL A 59 33.05 20.78 -50.60
C VAL A 59 32.61 19.32 -50.72
N PRO A 60 33.49 18.37 -51.09
CA PRO A 60 33.15 16.95 -51.14
C PRO A 60 32.69 16.48 -49.75
N LYS A 61 31.56 15.78 -49.74
CA LYS A 61 30.98 15.17 -48.58
C LYS A 61 31.85 13.97 -48.22
N ASP A 62 32.76 14.15 -47.24
CA ASP A 62 33.37 13.01 -46.56
C ASP A 62 32.24 12.19 -45.95
N GLU A 63 32.13 10.95 -46.35
CA GLU A 63 31.28 9.97 -45.74
C GLU A 63 31.74 9.79 -44.28
N ALA A 64 30.95 10.33 -43.33
CA ALA A 64 31.12 10.01 -41.94
C ALA A 64 30.93 8.49 -41.76
N PRO A 65 31.78 7.84 -40.97
CA PRO A 65 31.58 6.44 -40.63
C PRO A 65 30.17 6.28 -40.02
N GLN A 66 29.37 5.42 -40.62
CA GLN A 66 28.14 4.93 -39.96
C GLN A 66 28.60 4.05 -38.80
N ASP A 67 28.84 4.66 -37.65
CA ASP A 67 28.79 3.92 -36.37
C ASP A 67 27.34 3.45 -36.20
N SER A 68 27.08 2.27 -36.74
CA SER A 68 25.95 1.47 -36.28
C SER A 68 26.24 0.97 -34.87
N ASP A 69 26.10 1.87 -33.90
CA ASP A 69 25.89 1.47 -32.53
C ASP A 69 24.53 0.79 -32.48
N ASP A 70 24.51 -0.46 -32.93
CA ASP A 70 23.46 -1.42 -32.57
C ASP A 70 23.56 -1.62 -31.05
N VAL A 71 23.00 -0.67 -30.31
CA VAL A 71 22.74 -0.84 -28.88
C VAL A 71 21.74 -1.98 -28.78
N ILE A 72 22.24 -3.21 -28.65
CA ILE A 72 21.43 -4.38 -28.30
C ILE A 72 20.87 -4.09 -26.92
N ARG A 73 19.68 -3.52 -26.86
CA ARG A 73 18.90 -3.40 -25.61
C ARG A 73 18.46 -4.81 -25.22
N VAL A 74 19.29 -5.49 -24.46
CA VAL A 74 18.90 -6.73 -23.80
C VAL A 74 17.96 -6.34 -22.65
N GLU A 75 16.65 -6.35 -22.87
CA GLU A 75 15.68 -6.32 -21.80
C GLU A 75 15.79 -7.62 -21.01
N THR A 76 16.57 -7.57 -19.94
CA THR A 76 16.67 -8.69 -19.00
C THR A 76 15.43 -8.67 -18.10
N ASN A 77 14.40 -9.45 -18.43
CA ASN A 77 13.26 -9.70 -17.55
C ASN A 77 13.72 -10.56 -16.38
N LEU A 78 14.21 -9.90 -15.33
CA LEU A 78 14.55 -10.58 -14.09
C LEU A 78 13.33 -10.70 -13.20
N THR A 79 13.13 -11.89 -12.63
CA THR A 79 12.19 -12.13 -11.54
C THR A 79 12.95 -12.13 -10.23
N SER A 80 12.49 -11.32 -9.29
CA SER A 80 13.08 -11.17 -7.95
C SER A 80 12.21 -11.85 -6.90
N ILE A 81 12.81 -12.75 -6.12
CA ILE A 81 12.15 -13.45 -5.03
C ILE A 81 12.88 -13.14 -3.73
N PHE A 82 12.16 -12.56 -2.79
CA PHE A 82 12.65 -12.36 -1.43
C PHE A 82 12.30 -13.58 -0.58
N PHE A 83 13.23 -14.01 0.25
CA PHE A 83 12.98 -15.10 1.20
C PHE A 83 13.74 -14.90 2.50
N THR A 84 13.25 -15.50 3.57
CA THR A 84 13.96 -15.65 4.84
C THR A 84 14.19 -17.11 5.13
N ALA A 85 15.29 -17.42 5.81
CA ALA A 85 15.61 -18.77 6.28
C ALA A 85 15.74 -18.75 7.80
N ALA A 86 15.10 -19.68 8.48
CA ALA A 86 15.19 -19.81 9.94
C ALA A 86 15.37 -21.27 10.36
N ASP A 87 16.07 -21.50 11.45
CA ASP A 87 16.22 -22.82 12.07
C ASP A 87 14.95 -23.22 12.86
N SER A 88 14.96 -24.40 13.44
CA SER A 88 13.87 -24.91 14.29
C SER A 88 13.60 -24.04 15.53
N SER A 89 14.61 -23.28 15.99
CA SER A 89 14.52 -22.32 17.09
C SER A 89 14.06 -20.93 16.67
N LYS A 90 13.62 -20.79 15.40
CA LYS A 90 13.20 -19.51 14.78
C LYS A 90 14.33 -18.46 14.69
N ARG A 91 15.61 -18.86 14.77
CA ARG A 91 16.74 -17.98 14.56
C ARG A 91 17.04 -17.87 13.05
N PHE A 92 17.25 -16.65 12.58
CA PHE A 92 17.64 -16.43 11.19
C PHE A 92 18.97 -17.07 10.86
N ILE A 93 19.03 -17.64 9.68
CA ILE A 93 20.23 -18.15 9.06
C ILE A 93 20.71 -17.11 8.08
N SER A 94 21.88 -16.52 8.36
CA SER A 94 22.44 -15.39 7.60
C SER A 94 23.67 -15.76 6.79
N ASN A 95 24.01 -17.03 6.68
CA ASN A 95 25.21 -17.52 6.02
C ASN A 95 24.97 -18.41 4.81
N LEU A 96 23.72 -18.41 4.27
CA LEU A 96 23.44 -19.13 3.03
C LEU A 96 24.17 -18.48 1.86
N LYS A 97 24.68 -19.32 0.96
CA LYS A 97 25.32 -18.95 -0.29
C LYS A 97 24.45 -19.37 -1.49
N LYS A 98 24.76 -18.84 -2.66
CA LYS A 98 24.08 -19.21 -3.91
C LYS A 98 24.09 -20.72 -4.15
N GLU A 99 25.20 -21.37 -3.82
CA GLU A 99 25.43 -22.80 -4.03
C GLU A 99 24.59 -23.67 -3.09
N ASP A 100 24.12 -23.12 -1.96
CA ASP A 100 23.34 -23.87 -0.96
C ASP A 100 21.88 -23.97 -1.34
N VAL A 101 21.43 -23.19 -2.35
CA VAL A 101 20.03 -23.09 -2.74
C VAL A 101 19.82 -23.39 -4.22
N ARG A 102 18.63 -23.91 -4.54
CA ARG A 102 18.12 -24.08 -5.90
C ARG A 102 16.73 -23.47 -5.97
N ILE A 103 16.44 -22.75 -7.05
CA ILE A 103 15.11 -22.23 -7.34
C ILE A 103 14.50 -22.97 -8.53
N LEU A 104 13.22 -23.31 -8.40
CA LEU A 104 12.43 -23.92 -9.47
C LEU A 104 11.23 -23.00 -9.77
N GLU A 105 10.92 -22.85 -11.06
CA GLU A 105 9.69 -22.22 -11.54
C GLU A 105 8.89 -23.28 -12.28
N ASP A 106 7.65 -23.53 -11.85
CA ASP A 106 6.78 -24.59 -12.38
C ASP A 106 7.47 -25.96 -12.44
N GLY A 107 8.32 -26.24 -11.44
CA GLY A 107 9.10 -27.48 -11.35
C GLY A 107 10.38 -27.51 -12.19
N GLN A 108 10.67 -26.45 -12.99
CA GLN A 108 11.87 -26.37 -13.81
C GLN A 108 12.96 -25.58 -13.07
N PRO A 109 14.18 -26.12 -12.92
CA PRO A 109 15.29 -25.39 -12.33
C PRO A 109 15.61 -24.11 -13.10
N GLN A 110 15.92 -23.04 -12.38
CA GLN A 110 16.28 -21.75 -12.95
C GLN A 110 17.71 -21.36 -12.54
N ASP A 111 18.43 -20.70 -13.44
CA ASP A 111 19.76 -20.21 -13.17
C ASP A 111 19.69 -18.91 -12.36
N ILE A 112 20.25 -18.93 -11.14
CA ILE A 112 20.29 -17.76 -10.27
C ILE A 112 21.31 -16.78 -10.84
N PHE A 113 20.83 -15.58 -11.24
CA PHE A 113 21.67 -14.50 -11.71
C PHE A 113 22.26 -13.69 -10.53
N THR A 114 21.40 -13.33 -9.57
CA THR A 114 21.79 -12.58 -8.37
C THR A 114 21.37 -13.35 -7.12
N PHE A 115 22.27 -13.45 -6.17
CA PHE A 115 22.01 -13.92 -4.80
C PHE A 115 22.62 -12.92 -3.84
N GLN A 116 21.78 -12.25 -3.04
CA GLN A 116 22.23 -11.21 -2.12
C GLN A 116 21.51 -11.34 -0.79
N GLN A 117 22.19 -10.93 0.28
CA GLN A 117 21.65 -10.81 1.63
C GLN A 117 21.79 -9.37 2.11
N ASN A 118 21.01 -8.99 3.12
CA ASN A 118 21.05 -7.66 3.75
C ASN A 118 20.93 -6.51 2.73
N LEU A 119 19.89 -6.59 1.93
CA LEU A 119 19.62 -5.59 0.91
C LEU A 119 19.29 -4.24 1.54
N ASP A 120 20.06 -3.24 1.13
CA ASP A 120 19.81 -1.86 1.52
C ASP A 120 18.77 -1.19 0.58
N LEU A 121 17.73 -1.94 0.19
CA LEU A 121 16.62 -1.40 -0.60
C LEU A 121 15.69 -0.57 0.27
N PRO A 122 15.08 0.50 -0.28
CA PRO A 122 14.00 1.22 0.37
C PRO A 122 12.80 0.32 0.69
N LEU A 123 12.05 0.68 1.72
CA LEU A 123 10.79 0.06 2.09
C LEU A 123 9.63 1.01 1.77
N SER A 124 8.57 0.50 1.12
CA SER A 124 7.27 1.15 1.03
C SER A 124 6.29 0.33 1.85
N ILE A 125 5.87 0.85 3.00
CA ILE A 125 5.07 0.12 4.00
C ILE A 125 3.66 0.73 4.06
N ALA A 126 2.62 -0.08 3.84
CA ALA A 126 1.24 0.29 4.16
C ALA A 126 0.85 -0.36 5.50
N ILE A 127 0.53 0.45 6.51
CA ILE A 127 0.06 -0.03 7.81
C ILE A 127 -1.46 0.10 7.82
N LEU A 128 -2.14 -1.03 7.89
CA LEU A 128 -3.60 -1.14 7.89
C LEU A 128 -4.06 -1.45 9.30
N ILE A 129 -4.89 -0.58 9.86
CA ILE A 129 -5.39 -0.67 11.24
C ILE A 129 -6.89 -0.88 11.18
N ASP A 130 -7.33 -2.00 11.72
CA ASP A 130 -8.74 -2.31 11.87
C ASP A 130 -9.37 -1.39 12.94
N THR A 131 -10.46 -0.76 12.60
CA THR A 131 -11.23 0.09 13.51
C THR A 131 -12.67 -0.41 13.65
N SER A 132 -12.88 -1.69 13.37
CA SER A 132 -14.16 -2.35 13.57
C SER A 132 -14.50 -2.49 15.06
N ARG A 133 -15.73 -2.91 15.34
CA ARG A 133 -16.23 -2.99 16.72
C ARG A 133 -15.45 -3.95 17.61
N SER A 134 -14.94 -5.03 17.05
CA SER A 134 -14.14 -6.02 17.79
C SER A 134 -12.84 -5.44 18.34
N GLU A 135 -12.30 -4.40 17.67
CA GLU A 135 -11.02 -3.78 18.01
C GLU A 135 -11.13 -2.59 18.99
N GLU A 136 -12.33 -2.21 19.45
CA GLU A 136 -12.52 -1.04 20.33
C GLU A 136 -11.60 -1.07 21.57
N ARG A 137 -11.38 -2.25 22.14
CA ARG A 137 -10.56 -2.41 23.36
C ARG A 137 -9.07 -2.54 23.10
N THR A 138 -8.70 -3.09 21.94
CA THR A 138 -7.32 -3.40 21.58
C THR A 138 -6.66 -2.24 20.82
N LEU A 139 -7.45 -1.39 20.18
CA LEU A 139 -6.99 -0.27 19.36
C LEU A 139 -5.95 0.65 20.04
N PRO A 140 -6.03 1.00 21.35
CA PRO A 140 -4.98 1.79 22.01
C PRO A 140 -3.62 1.10 22.01
N ASP A 141 -3.59 -0.21 22.25
CA ASP A 141 -2.36 -1.02 22.29
C ASP A 141 -1.79 -1.20 20.88
N GLU A 142 -2.66 -1.41 19.90
CA GLU A 142 -2.29 -1.48 18.48
C GLU A 142 -1.64 -0.19 17.99
N LYS A 143 -2.25 0.95 18.31
CA LYS A 143 -1.71 2.28 17.98
C LYS A 143 -0.35 2.51 18.65
N ALA A 144 -0.20 2.12 19.92
CA ALA A 144 1.07 2.24 20.63
C ALA A 144 2.16 1.36 19.98
N ALA A 145 1.80 0.13 19.62
CA ALA A 145 2.71 -0.80 18.97
C ALA A 145 3.04 -0.39 17.52
N ALA A 146 2.07 0.12 16.76
CA ALA A 146 2.28 0.65 15.42
C ALA A 146 3.24 1.87 15.43
N ARG A 147 3.12 2.78 16.42
CA ARG A 147 4.07 3.89 16.61
C ARG A 147 5.49 3.37 16.87
N ALA A 148 5.62 2.45 17.83
CA ALA A 148 6.93 1.86 18.16
C ALA A 148 7.55 1.15 16.95
N PHE A 149 6.74 0.46 16.14
CA PHE A 149 7.19 -0.19 14.91
C PHE A 149 7.73 0.82 13.90
N VAL A 150 6.95 1.86 13.59
CA VAL A 150 7.37 2.91 12.66
C VAL A 150 8.69 3.53 13.09
N GLU A 151 8.85 3.85 14.38
CA GLU A 151 10.09 4.41 14.93
C GLU A 151 11.28 3.47 14.81
N ALA A 152 11.06 2.17 14.99
CA ALA A 152 12.12 1.17 14.97
C ALA A 152 12.53 0.73 13.55
N VAL A 153 11.58 0.73 12.60
CA VAL A 153 11.77 0.18 11.25
C VAL A 153 12.18 1.24 10.25
N MET A 154 11.55 2.42 10.32
CA MET A 154 11.70 3.45 9.30
C MET A 154 13.07 4.12 9.31
N ARG A 155 13.65 4.26 8.13
CA ARG A 155 14.78 5.16 7.85
C ARG A 155 14.20 6.36 7.09
N PRO A 156 14.05 7.52 7.74
CA PRO A 156 13.30 8.67 7.18
C PRO A 156 13.77 9.13 5.79
N ASP A 157 15.06 9.00 5.51
CA ASP A 157 15.67 9.45 4.25
C ASP A 157 15.56 8.41 3.12
N LYS A 158 15.03 7.21 3.41
CA LYS A 158 15.07 6.08 2.49
C LYS A 158 13.77 5.31 2.40
N ASP A 159 13.08 5.16 3.51
CA ASP A 159 11.85 4.37 3.62
C ASP A 159 10.63 5.31 3.67
N GLU A 160 9.49 4.83 3.22
CA GLU A 160 8.21 5.52 3.29
C GLU A 160 7.13 4.62 3.88
N ALA A 161 6.19 5.21 4.61
CA ALA A 161 5.02 4.49 5.08
C ALA A 161 3.74 5.29 4.84
N ALA A 162 2.64 4.57 4.69
CA ALA A 162 1.27 5.08 4.65
C ALA A 162 0.47 4.46 5.79
N ILE A 163 -0.50 5.20 6.31
CA ILE A 163 -1.42 4.74 7.35
C ILE A 163 -2.82 4.68 6.75
N VAL A 164 -3.44 3.53 6.88
CA VAL A 164 -4.80 3.25 6.42
C VAL A 164 -5.60 2.72 7.60
N SER A 165 -6.77 3.28 7.85
CA SER A 165 -7.75 2.70 8.76
C SER A 165 -8.87 2.05 7.96
N PHE A 166 -9.52 1.03 8.51
CA PHE A 166 -10.64 0.40 7.85
C PHE A 166 -11.66 -0.16 8.83
N THR A 167 -12.92 -0.10 8.40
CA THR A 167 -14.08 -0.78 8.95
C THR A 167 -14.82 -1.42 7.77
N GLY A 168 -16.10 -1.14 7.56
CA GLY A 168 -16.81 -1.39 6.31
C GLY A 168 -16.34 -0.54 5.13
N GLU A 169 -15.58 0.52 5.39
CA GLU A 169 -14.96 1.40 4.40
C GLU A 169 -13.46 1.54 4.69
N VAL A 170 -12.69 1.89 3.65
CA VAL A 170 -11.23 2.06 3.71
C VAL A 170 -10.88 3.53 3.67
N THR A 171 -10.11 4.01 4.65
CA THR A 171 -9.73 5.42 4.77
C THR A 171 -8.20 5.57 4.75
N LEU A 172 -7.70 6.43 3.88
CA LEU A 172 -6.29 6.80 3.85
C LEU A 172 -6.03 7.95 4.86
N GLU A 173 -5.47 7.61 6.02
CA GLU A 173 -5.14 8.56 7.08
C GLU A 173 -3.89 9.39 6.75
N GLN A 174 -2.92 8.75 6.11
CA GLN A 174 -1.68 9.38 5.66
C GLN A 174 -1.13 8.62 4.45
N GLY A 175 -0.94 9.33 3.34
CA GLY A 175 -0.20 8.82 2.19
C GLY A 175 1.29 8.64 2.47
N PHE A 176 2.00 7.98 1.56
CA PHE A 176 3.42 7.67 1.75
C PHE A 176 4.26 8.88 2.17
N THR A 177 5.02 8.70 3.24
CA THR A 177 5.94 9.70 3.76
C THR A 177 7.05 9.04 4.61
N GLY A 178 8.27 9.59 4.54
CA GLY A 178 9.36 9.25 5.47
C GLY A 178 9.29 10.04 6.79
N ASN A 179 8.38 11.00 6.92
CA ASN A 179 8.29 11.87 8.10
C ASN A 179 7.60 11.16 9.27
N LEU A 180 8.37 10.77 10.27
CA LEU A 180 7.89 10.05 11.46
C LEU A 180 6.80 10.80 12.23
N ASP A 181 6.90 12.14 12.32
CA ASP A 181 5.90 12.92 13.07
C ASP A 181 4.55 12.97 12.35
N ARG A 182 4.54 12.95 11.00
CA ARG A 182 3.30 12.80 10.24
C ARG A 182 2.68 11.44 10.45
N LEU A 183 3.49 10.38 10.43
CA LEU A 183 3.02 9.00 10.67
C LEU A 183 2.45 8.85 12.09
N ARG A 184 3.16 9.35 13.11
CA ARG A 184 2.66 9.32 14.50
C ARG A 184 1.30 10.02 14.62
N ARG A 185 1.19 11.25 14.11
CA ARG A 185 -0.08 12.00 14.14
C ARG A 185 -1.20 11.29 13.38
N ALA A 186 -0.89 10.59 12.30
CA ALA A 186 -1.87 9.81 11.57
C ALA A 186 -2.36 8.62 12.40
N ILE A 187 -1.45 7.85 13.00
CA ILE A 187 -1.79 6.76 13.91
C ILE A 187 -2.62 7.27 15.09
N ASP A 188 -2.27 8.44 15.64
CA ASP A 188 -3.01 9.04 16.77
C ASP A 188 -4.44 9.44 16.39
N ARG A 189 -4.69 9.83 15.13
CA ARG A 189 -6.03 10.16 14.64
C ARG A 189 -6.91 8.97 14.33
N VAL A 190 -6.34 7.77 14.16
CA VAL A 190 -7.15 6.57 13.98
C VAL A 190 -8.03 6.37 15.20
N GLU A 191 -9.35 6.33 15.00
CA GLU A 191 -10.34 6.24 16.07
C GLU A 191 -11.42 5.23 15.68
N PHE A 192 -11.92 4.53 16.70
CA PHE A 192 -13.14 3.75 16.56
C PHE A 192 -14.33 4.70 16.47
N ILE A 193 -15.12 4.62 15.40
CA ILE A 193 -16.33 5.40 15.21
C ILE A 193 -17.52 4.49 15.48
N PRO A 194 -18.16 4.59 16.66
CA PRO A 194 -19.27 3.73 16.98
C PRO A 194 -20.50 4.01 16.10
N PRO A 195 -21.22 2.98 15.63
CA PRO A 195 -22.48 3.16 14.94
C PRO A 195 -23.54 3.81 15.84
N SER A 196 -24.51 4.50 15.25
CA SER A 196 -25.65 5.10 15.99
C SER A 196 -26.38 4.06 16.82
N GLY A 197 -26.63 4.36 18.11
CA GLY A 197 -27.27 3.42 19.04
C GLY A 197 -26.33 2.39 19.66
N TYR A 198 -25.02 2.49 19.39
CA TYR A 198 -24.02 1.62 20.01
C TYR A 198 -23.95 1.84 21.53
N ILE A 199 -23.90 0.76 22.31
CA ILE A 199 -23.70 0.76 23.76
C ILE A 199 -22.37 0.07 24.05
N GLY A 200 -21.30 0.87 24.18
CA GLY A 200 -19.97 0.37 24.53
C GLY A 200 -19.39 1.22 25.66
N GLY A 201 -18.58 0.64 26.53
CA GLY A 201 -17.96 1.36 27.65
C GLY A 201 -18.92 2.10 28.60
N GLY A 202 -20.22 1.79 28.60
CA GLY A 202 -21.23 2.45 29.42
C GLY A 202 -21.79 3.76 28.85
N VAL A 203 -21.45 4.13 27.62
CA VAL A 203 -21.94 5.33 26.93
C VAL A 203 -22.91 4.94 25.82
N VAL A 204 -24.11 5.51 25.86
CA VAL A 204 -25.09 5.40 24.75
C VAL A 204 -24.82 6.54 23.80
N VAL A 205 -24.38 6.24 22.59
CA VAL A 205 -24.30 7.25 21.51
C VAL A 205 -25.72 7.47 21.00
N GLY A 206 -26.41 8.42 21.63
CA GLY A 206 -27.78 8.77 21.27
C GLY A 206 -27.79 10.04 20.42
N GLY A 207 -28.62 10.04 19.38
CA GLY A 207 -29.13 11.29 18.87
C GLY A 207 -28.96 11.64 17.40
N THR A 208 -28.31 10.87 16.58
CA THR A 208 -28.49 10.98 15.13
C THR A 208 -29.36 9.84 14.63
N PRO A 209 -30.56 10.10 14.07
CA PRO A 209 -31.28 9.04 13.39
C PRO A 209 -30.38 8.48 12.27
N PRO A 210 -30.36 7.15 12.06
CA PRO A 210 -29.57 6.55 11.00
C PRO A 210 -29.98 7.19 9.66
N ILE A 211 -28.98 7.72 8.95
CA ILE A 211 -29.20 8.33 7.63
C ILE A 211 -29.60 7.25 6.62
N SER A 212 -29.21 6.00 6.87
CA SER A 212 -29.73 4.79 6.21
C SER A 212 -29.34 3.55 7.02
N ASP A 213 -30.10 2.46 6.94
CA ASP A 213 -29.77 1.17 7.54
C ASP A 213 -28.42 0.63 7.04
N THR A 214 -28.05 0.95 5.81
CA THR A 214 -26.80 0.55 5.18
C THR A 214 -25.57 1.16 5.89
N ASN A 215 -25.61 2.43 6.28
CA ASN A 215 -24.49 3.08 6.97
C ASN A 215 -24.29 2.55 8.41
N GLN A 216 -25.37 2.07 9.05
CA GLN A 216 -25.26 1.43 10.36
C GLN A 216 -24.58 0.06 10.30
N MET A 217 -24.85 -0.72 9.24
CA MET A 217 -24.20 -2.00 9.02
C MET A 217 -22.71 -1.82 8.73
N LEU A 218 -22.34 -0.79 7.96
CA LEU A 218 -20.94 -0.52 7.58
C LEU A 218 -20.09 -0.06 8.76
N ALA A 219 -20.64 0.76 9.66
CA ALA A 219 -19.89 1.33 10.79
C ALA A 219 -19.46 0.30 11.88
N GLY A 220 -20.04 -0.90 11.87
CA GLY A 220 -19.64 -1.98 12.80
C GLY A 220 -19.03 -3.19 12.10
N SER A 221 -18.90 -3.15 10.77
CA SER A 221 -18.42 -4.26 9.95
C SER A 221 -16.94 -4.09 9.62
N THR A 222 -16.34 -5.12 9.02
CA THR A 222 -14.90 -5.19 8.72
C THR A 222 -14.71 -5.60 7.27
N ALA A 223 -14.06 -4.75 6.46
CA ALA A 223 -13.77 -4.98 5.04
C ALA A 223 -12.26 -5.18 4.81
N ILE A 224 -11.70 -6.24 5.39
CA ILE A 224 -10.26 -6.53 5.37
C ILE A 224 -9.73 -6.67 3.95
N TRP A 225 -10.46 -7.47 3.12
CA TRP A 225 -9.97 -7.80 1.79
C TRP A 225 -10.01 -6.60 0.85
N ASP A 226 -10.99 -5.70 1.03
CA ASP A 226 -11.04 -4.41 0.32
C ASP A 226 -9.87 -3.50 0.74
N ALA A 227 -9.54 -3.44 2.03
CA ALA A 227 -8.41 -2.66 2.53
C ALA A 227 -7.07 -3.16 1.97
N VAL A 228 -6.85 -4.48 1.95
CA VAL A 228 -5.65 -5.08 1.35
C VAL A 228 -5.61 -4.84 -0.14
N TRP A 229 -6.74 -5.04 -0.84
CA TRP A 229 -6.82 -4.82 -2.28
C TRP A 229 -6.55 -3.36 -2.65
N ALA A 230 -7.21 -2.40 -2.00
CA ALA A 230 -7.04 -0.97 -2.24
C ALA A 230 -5.60 -0.53 -1.94
N SER A 231 -5.02 -0.95 -0.81
CA SER A 231 -3.64 -0.62 -0.46
C SER A 231 -2.64 -1.19 -1.46
N SER A 232 -2.89 -2.40 -1.98
CA SER A 232 -2.05 -3.00 -3.01
C SER A 232 -2.20 -2.29 -4.35
N ASN A 233 -3.44 -1.90 -4.72
CA ASN A 233 -3.78 -1.29 -6.02
C ASN A 233 -3.41 0.19 -6.10
N ASP A 234 -3.77 0.97 -5.07
CA ASP A 234 -3.78 2.42 -5.14
C ASP A 234 -2.56 3.06 -4.45
N LEU A 235 -1.89 2.31 -3.57
CA LEU A 235 -0.70 2.79 -2.86
C LEU A 235 0.57 2.06 -3.32
N LEU A 236 0.65 0.75 -3.10
CA LEU A 236 1.90 0.01 -3.31
C LEU A 236 2.25 -0.17 -4.79
N SER A 237 1.27 -0.33 -5.68
CA SER A 237 1.53 -0.49 -7.11
C SER A 237 2.20 0.73 -7.76
N ILE A 238 2.00 1.93 -7.19
CA ILE A 238 2.56 3.18 -7.69
C ILE A 238 3.87 3.59 -7.01
N SER A 239 4.30 2.86 -5.96
CA SER A 239 5.61 3.09 -5.35
C SER A 239 6.75 2.73 -6.32
N ALA A 240 7.95 3.26 -6.08
CA ALA A 240 9.09 3.06 -6.98
C ALA A 240 9.41 1.56 -7.17
N ASP A 241 9.82 1.16 -8.39
CA ASP A 241 10.07 -0.25 -8.74
C ASP A 241 11.19 -0.91 -7.94
N ASN A 242 12.13 -0.12 -7.43
CA ASN A 242 13.27 -0.61 -6.64
C ASN A 242 13.00 -0.62 -5.14
N THR A 243 11.74 -0.51 -4.69
CA THR A 243 11.36 -0.60 -3.28
C THR A 243 10.82 -1.97 -2.92
N ARG A 244 10.97 -2.36 -1.66
CA ARG A 244 10.31 -3.54 -1.09
C ARG A 244 8.95 -3.13 -0.53
N ARG A 245 7.90 -3.64 -1.12
CA ARG A 245 6.52 -3.32 -0.80
C ARG A 245 6.00 -4.25 0.28
N THR A 246 5.40 -3.69 1.32
CA THR A 246 4.96 -4.45 2.49
C THR A 246 3.65 -3.90 3.02
N ILE A 247 2.73 -4.79 3.37
CA ILE A 247 1.53 -4.49 4.15
C ILE A 247 1.73 -5.03 5.56
N ILE A 248 1.47 -4.20 6.56
CA ILE A 248 1.32 -4.60 7.96
C ILE A 248 -0.16 -4.50 8.29
N LEU A 249 -0.82 -5.62 8.51
CA LEU A 249 -2.24 -5.73 8.76
C LEU A 249 -2.49 -6.02 10.24
N LEU A 250 -3.21 -5.12 10.92
CA LEU A 250 -3.63 -5.24 12.32
C LEU A 250 -5.15 -5.46 12.32
N THR A 251 -5.62 -6.62 12.76
CA THR A 251 -7.04 -7.02 12.70
C THR A 251 -7.26 -8.34 13.43
N ASP A 252 -8.51 -8.65 13.82
CA ASP A 252 -8.89 -10.00 14.27
C ASP A 252 -9.04 -11.02 13.13
N GLY A 253 -9.05 -10.55 11.88
CA GLY A 253 -9.16 -11.38 10.69
C GLY A 253 -10.58 -11.72 10.26
N GLU A 254 -11.59 -11.31 10.99
CA GLU A 254 -13.00 -11.59 10.69
C GLU A 254 -13.55 -10.59 9.67
N ASN A 255 -13.58 -10.98 8.40
CA ASN A 255 -14.13 -10.15 7.31
C ASN A 255 -15.64 -10.29 7.24
N THR A 256 -16.37 -9.27 7.71
CA THR A 256 -17.84 -9.29 7.80
C THR A 256 -18.53 -8.52 6.68
N SER A 257 -17.80 -7.74 5.89
CA SER A 257 -18.33 -6.92 4.80
C SER A 257 -17.31 -6.77 3.67
N GLY A 258 -17.59 -5.91 2.70
CA GLY A 258 -16.72 -5.62 1.58
C GLY A 258 -17.13 -6.35 0.30
N GLN A 259 -16.51 -5.97 -0.81
CA GLN A 259 -16.79 -6.51 -2.15
C GLN A 259 -15.73 -7.53 -2.57
N MET A 260 -14.51 -7.38 -2.07
CA MET A 260 -13.38 -8.24 -2.43
C MET A 260 -13.39 -9.54 -1.63
N LYS A 261 -13.00 -10.63 -2.29
CA LYS A 261 -12.73 -11.90 -1.65
C LYS A 261 -11.25 -12.03 -1.31
N ILE A 262 -10.93 -12.88 -0.33
CA ILE A 262 -9.54 -13.10 0.09
C ILE A 262 -8.59 -13.45 -1.06
N HIS A 263 -9.05 -14.24 -2.05
CA HIS A 263 -8.20 -14.62 -3.18
C HIS A 263 -7.90 -13.45 -4.12
N GLU A 264 -8.85 -12.50 -4.28
CA GLU A 264 -8.67 -11.28 -5.09
C GLU A 264 -7.69 -10.32 -4.42
N ALA A 265 -7.77 -10.20 -3.09
CA ALA A 265 -6.81 -9.42 -2.30
C ALA A 265 -5.38 -10.02 -2.38
N ILE A 266 -5.26 -11.37 -2.26
CA ILE A 266 -3.99 -12.08 -2.43
C ILE A 266 -3.41 -11.85 -3.83
N GLU A 267 -4.21 -12.06 -4.87
CA GLU A 267 -3.80 -11.87 -6.26
C GLU A 267 -3.31 -10.44 -6.50
N ARG A 268 -4.04 -9.45 -5.97
CA ARG A 268 -3.66 -8.04 -6.13
C ARG A 268 -2.36 -7.71 -5.42
N ALA A 269 -2.16 -8.21 -4.20
CA ALA A 269 -0.92 -8.05 -3.46
C ALA A 269 0.27 -8.71 -4.18
N GLN A 270 0.08 -9.92 -4.73
CA GLN A 270 1.10 -10.61 -5.52
C GLN A 270 1.47 -9.85 -6.80
N LYS A 271 0.47 -9.27 -7.51
CA LYS A 271 0.71 -8.41 -8.69
C LYS A 271 1.43 -7.10 -8.35
N ALA A 272 1.25 -6.60 -7.14
CA ALA A 272 1.98 -5.44 -6.63
C ALA A 272 3.36 -5.80 -6.03
N ASP A 273 3.77 -7.06 -6.05
CA ASP A 273 4.97 -7.58 -5.36
C ASP A 273 5.00 -7.25 -3.86
N ALA A 274 3.84 -7.18 -3.22
CA ALA A 274 3.69 -6.81 -1.82
C ALA A 274 3.70 -8.03 -0.89
N LEU A 275 4.53 -8.01 0.14
CA LEU A 275 4.52 -8.97 1.24
C LEU A 275 3.48 -8.55 2.27
N ILE A 276 2.70 -9.48 2.82
CA ILE A 276 1.73 -9.18 3.87
C ILE A 276 2.17 -9.82 5.18
N TYR A 277 2.39 -8.99 6.20
CA TYR A 277 2.50 -9.44 7.58
C TYR A 277 1.20 -9.12 8.30
N ALA A 278 0.63 -10.09 9.00
CA ALA A 278 -0.57 -9.90 9.78
C ALA A 278 -0.27 -10.05 11.27
N ILE A 279 -0.85 -9.19 12.07
CA ILE A 279 -0.88 -9.31 13.53
C ILE A 279 -2.34 -9.46 13.90
N GLY A 280 -2.71 -10.71 14.21
CA GLY A 280 -4.05 -11.07 14.63
C GLY A 280 -4.25 -10.70 16.11
N ILE A 281 -5.05 -9.67 16.35
CA ILE A 281 -5.41 -9.18 17.68
C ILE A 281 -6.92 -9.31 17.79
N GLY A 282 -7.42 -9.88 18.86
CA GLY A 282 -8.86 -10.06 19.04
C GLY A 282 -9.20 -10.38 20.47
N ASP A 283 -10.38 -9.93 20.89
CA ASP A 283 -10.93 -10.25 22.22
C ASP A 283 -11.61 -11.62 22.16
N SER A 284 -11.12 -12.55 22.97
CA SER A 284 -11.72 -13.91 23.09
C SER A 284 -13.20 -13.89 23.50
N TYR A 285 -13.70 -12.80 24.05
CA TYR A 285 -15.13 -12.61 24.34
C TYR A 285 -15.96 -12.20 23.12
N GLN A 286 -15.31 -11.73 22.03
CA GLN A 286 -15.97 -11.25 20.81
C GLN A 286 -15.74 -12.16 19.58
N GLY A 287 -15.37 -13.42 19.78
CA GLY A 287 -15.17 -14.37 18.68
C GLY A 287 -13.72 -14.82 18.49
N GLY A 288 -12.77 -14.06 19.01
CA GLY A 288 -11.34 -14.38 18.89
C GLY A 288 -10.74 -13.90 17.58
N VAL A 289 -9.76 -14.65 17.07
CA VAL A 289 -9.02 -14.31 15.84
C VAL A 289 -9.24 -15.38 14.77
N ASP A 290 -9.58 -14.99 13.53
CA ASP A 290 -9.56 -15.89 12.38
C ASP A 290 -8.10 -16.13 11.90
N GLU A 291 -7.38 -16.96 12.65
CA GLU A 291 -6.02 -17.36 12.32
C GLU A 291 -5.91 -17.99 10.93
N GLY A 292 -6.96 -18.70 10.47
CA GLY A 292 -6.96 -19.43 9.20
C GLY A 292 -6.83 -18.46 8.01
N SER A 293 -7.65 -17.44 7.97
CA SER A 293 -7.62 -16.41 6.92
C SER A 293 -6.33 -15.61 6.97
N LEU A 294 -5.87 -15.20 8.17
CA LEU A 294 -4.64 -14.43 8.32
C LEU A 294 -3.39 -15.24 7.92
N ARG A 295 -3.30 -16.51 8.28
CA ARG A 295 -2.22 -17.40 7.81
C ARG A 295 -2.26 -17.55 6.28
N LYS A 296 -3.44 -17.77 5.72
CA LYS A 296 -3.61 -17.95 4.27
C LYS A 296 -3.09 -16.76 3.48
N ILE A 297 -3.51 -15.54 3.83
CA ILE A 297 -3.11 -14.34 3.08
C ILE A 297 -1.62 -14.05 3.22
N THR A 298 -1.04 -14.25 4.42
CA THR A 298 0.38 -14.00 4.66
C THR A 298 1.27 -15.03 3.96
N GLU A 299 0.93 -16.32 4.05
CA GLU A 299 1.70 -17.41 3.41
C GLU A 299 1.68 -17.29 1.89
N GLN A 300 0.53 -16.93 1.30
CA GLN A 300 0.40 -16.78 -0.15
C GLN A 300 1.16 -15.56 -0.71
N THR A 301 1.48 -14.59 0.13
CA THR A 301 2.24 -13.39 -0.26
C THR A 301 3.71 -13.42 0.19
N GLY A 302 4.11 -14.44 0.96
CA GLY A 302 5.49 -14.60 1.42
C GLY A 302 5.82 -13.87 2.74
N GLY A 303 4.80 -13.38 3.43
CA GLY A 303 4.92 -12.82 4.77
C GLY A 303 4.61 -13.83 5.87
N ARG A 304 4.16 -13.35 7.03
CA ARG A 304 3.89 -14.18 8.21
C ARG A 304 2.80 -13.60 9.08
N ALA A 305 1.98 -14.45 9.70
CA ALA A 305 0.99 -14.07 10.71
C ALA A 305 1.54 -14.29 12.13
N TYR A 306 1.19 -13.38 13.02
CA TYR A 306 1.48 -13.39 14.44
C TYR A 306 0.19 -13.23 15.23
N PHE A 307 0.08 -13.93 16.39
CA PHE A 307 -1.13 -13.93 17.23
C PHE A 307 -0.73 -13.65 18.68
N PRO A 308 -0.43 -12.38 19.01
CA PRO A 308 -0.04 -12.00 20.36
C PRO A 308 -1.25 -12.01 21.30
N HIS A 309 -1.06 -12.53 22.53
CA HIS A 309 -2.08 -12.54 23.59
C HIS A 309 -1.92 -11.39 24.58
N ASN A 310 -0.86 -10.60 24.45
CA ASN A 310 -0.56 -9.47 25.34
C ASN A 310 0.39 -8.48 24.67
N GLU A 311 0.52 -7.30 25.27
CA GLU A 311 1.33 -6.20 24.74
C GLU A 311 2.82 -6.59 24.55
N ARG A 312 3.37 -7.45 25.43
CA ARG A 312 4.77 -7.90 25.28
C ARG A 312 4.95 -8.74 24.02
N GLU A 313 4.02 -9.66 23.77
CA GLU A 313 4.02 -10.49 22.57
C GLU A 313 3.78 -9.67 21.31
N LEU A 314 2.90 -8.67 21.38
CA LEU A 314 2.65 -7.71 20.30
C LEU A 314 3.95 -6.95 19.93
N ARG A 315 4.66 -6.41 20.90
CA ARG A 315 5.97 -5.78 20.67
C ARG A 315 6.99 -6.77 20.09
N SER A 316 6.97 -8.02 20.56
CA SER A 316 7.84 -9.08 20.02
C SER A 316 7.52 -9.41 18.56
N ALA A 317 6.24 -9.45 18.18
CA ALA A 317 5.80 -9.68 16.82
C ALA A 317 6.32 -8.56 15.88
N PHE A 318 6.18 -7.31 16.26
CA PHE A 318 6.71 -6.18 15.48
C PHE A 318 8.25 -6.22 15.38
N ALA A 319 8.96 -6.55 16.47
CA ALA A 319 10.40 -6.72 16.44
C ALA A 319 10.84 -7.87 15.51
N GLN A 320 10.01 -8.91 15.38
CA GLN A 320 10.27 -10.00 14.46
C GLN A 320 10.01 -9.60 13.00
N ILE A 321 8.93 -8.86 12.73
CA ILE A 321 8.66 -8.30 11.40
C ILE A 321 9.82 -7.38 10.97
N GLN A 322 10.31 -6.53 11.88
CA GLN A 322 11.49 -5.69 11.62
C GLN A 322 12.71 -6.52 11.19
N ARG A 323 13.02 -7.61 11.91
CA ARG A 323 14.11 -8.51 11.53
C ARG A 323 13.85 -9.18 10.18
N ASP A 324 12.63 -9.71 9.96
CA ASP A 324 12.22 -10.32 8.70
C ASP A 324 12.45 -9.35 7.52
N LEU A 325 12.12 -8.08 7.70
CA LEU A 325 12.31 -7.05 6.67
C LEU A 325 13.78 -6.66 6.46
N ARG A 326 14.66 -6.87 7.42
CA ARG A 326 16.10 -6.52 7.32
C ARG A 326 16.98 -7.69 6.90
N GLU A 327 16.62 -8.91 7.25
CA GLU A 327 17.45 -10.11 7.08
C GLU A 327 16.99 -11.01 5.92
N GLN A 328 16.40 -10.41 4.88
CA GLN A 328 15.97 -11.15 3.69
C GLN A 328 17.13 -11.43 2.75
N TYR A 329 17.02 -12.57 2.08
CA TYR A 329 17.77 -12.88 0.87
C TYR A 329 17.00 -12.48 -0.36
N LEU A 330 17.69 -12.05 -1.39
CA LEU A 330 17.16 -11.84 -2.74
C LEU A 330 17.76 -12.90 -3.67
N ILE A 331 16.89 -13.61 -4.37
CA ILE A 331 17.24 -14.37 -5.56
C ILE A 331 16.65 -13.63 -6.77
N ALA A 332 17.50 -13.28 -7.75
CA ALA A 332 17.03 -12.81 -9.03
C ALA A 332 17.48 -13.80 -10.13
N TYR A 333 16.56 -14.18 -11.00
CA TYR A 333 16.81 -15.07 -12.12
C TYR A 333 16.04 -14.61 -13.35
N SER A 334 16.48 -15.04 -14.54
CA SER A 334 15.77 -14.81 -15.79
C SER A 334 14.91 -16.03 -16.09
N PRO A 335 13.56 -15.94 -16.00
CA PRO A 335 12.70 -17.09 -16.23
C PRO A 335 13.00 -17.78 -17.55
N SER A 336 13.08 -19.12 -17.57
CA SER A 336 13.20 -19.90 -18.80
C SER A 336 11.96 -19.78 -19.67
N ASN A 337 10.78 -19.70 -19.04
CA ASN A 337 9.54 -19.37 -19.72
C ASN A 337 9.45 -17.85 -19.94
N LYS A 338 9.59 -17.40 -21.20
CA LYS A 338 9.57 -15.98 -21.59
C LYS A 338 8.17 -15.44 -21.89
N ALA A 339 7.10 -16.24 -21.80
CA ALA A 339 5.75 -15.78 -22.09
C ALA A 339 5.33 -14.64 -21.16
N ARG A 340 4.77 -13.58 -21.72
CA ARG A 340 4.22 -12.40 -21.01
C ARG A 340 2.69 -12.48 -21.06
N ASP A 341 2.13 -13.53 -20.48
CA ASP A 341 0.72 -13.90 -20.62
C ASP A 341 -0.12 -13.63 -19.36
N GLY A 342 0.51 -13.06 -18.31
CA GLY A 342 -0.17 -12.82 -17.03
C GLY A 342 -0.47 -14.10 -16.24
N SER A 343 0.04 -15.25 -16.67
CA SER A 343 -0.19 -16.51 -15.97
C SER A 343 0.53 -16.57 -14.62
N TYR A 344 -0.07 -17.30 -13.66
CA TYR A 344 0.56 -17.54 -12.37
C TYR A 344 1.66 -18.58 -12.52
N ARG A 345 2.85 -18.33 -11.96
CA ARG A 345 4.02 -19.20 -11.96
C ARG A 345 4.39 -19.58 -10.55
N ARG A 346 4.47 -20.87 -10.31
CA ARG A 346 4.80 -21.41 -8.99
C ARG A 346 6.29 -21.36 -8.76
N ILE A 347 6.70 -20.92 -7.58
CA ILE A 347 8.09 -20.88 -7.12
C ILE A 347 8.31 -21.92 -6.03
N GLN A 348 9.45 -22.60 -6.12
CA GLN A 348 9.94 -23.47 -5.06
C GLN A 348 11.42 -23.20 -4.84
N ILE A 349 11.81 -22.94 -3.58
CA ILE A 349 13.21 -22.80 -3.17
C ILE A 349 13.59 -24.03 -2.36
N GLU A 350 14.68 -24.68 -2.73
CA GLU A 350 15.20 -25.87 -2.08
C GLU A 350 16.58 -25.61 -1.52
N ILE A 351 16.85 -26.11 -0.33
CA ILE A 351 18.21 -26.19 0.20
C ILE A 351 18.87 -27.45 -0.41
N VAL A 352 19.97 -27.25 -1.11
CA VAL A 352 20.70 -28.36 -1.75
C VAL A 352 21.92 -28.82 -0.96
N ASP A 353 22.51 -27.93 -0.15
CA ASP A 353 23.64 -28.30 0.71
C ASP A 353 23.25 -29.34 1.77
N PRO A 354 23.98 -30.47 1.91
CA PRO A 354 23.64 -31.56 2.83
C PRO A 354 23.70 -31.14 4.31
N GLU A 355 24.62 -30.26 4.70
CA GLU A 355 24.76 -29.83 6.10
C GLU A 355 23.65 -28.86 6.50
N MET A 356 23.26 -27.96 5.59
CA MET A 356 22.14 -27.06 5.80
C MET A 356 20.80 -27.82 5.83
N ARG A 357 20.64 -28.90 5.04
CA ARG A 357 19.44 -29.77 5.11
C ARG A 357 19.27 -30.43 6.47
N LYS A 358 20.35 -30.81 7.14
CA LYS A 358 20.30 -31.40 8.49
C LYS A 358 19.70 -30.42 9.52
N GLN A 359 19.84 -29.13 9.30
CA GLN A 359 19.30 -28.09 10.19
C GLN A 359 17.78 -27.90 10.04
N LYS A 360 17.14 -28.57 9.07
CA LYS A 360 15.69 -28.48 8.80
C LYS A 360 15.20 -27.03 8.71
N LEU A 361 15.87 -26.23 7.91
CA LEU A 361 15.58 -24.83 7.72
C LEU A 361 14.14 -24.62 7.22
N ARG A 362 13.46 -23.66 7.80
CA ARG A 362 12.18 -23.14 7.30
C ARG A 362 12.44 -21.95 6.42
N LEU A 363 12.07 -22.07 5.15
CA LEU A 363 12.13 -20.98 4.20
C LEU A 363 10.76 -20.29 4.15
N ASN A 364 10.73 -18.99 4.20
CA ASN A 364 9.51 -18.21 4.02
C ASN A 364 9.68 -17.30 2.80
N TYR A 365 8.84 -17.49 1.79
CA TYR A 365 8.83 -16.78 0.51
C TYR A 365 7.45 -16.91 -0.15
N ARG A 366 7.14 -16.04 -1.11
CA ARG A 366 5.90 -16.17 -1.88
C ARG A 366 5.90 -17.45 -2.73
N PRO A 367 4.80 -18.23 -2.75
CA PRO A 367 4.75 -19.49 -3.48
C PRO A 367 4.71 -19.33 -5.02
N GLY A 368 4.60 -18.10 -5.51
CA GLY A 368 4.59 -17.79 -6.94
C GLY A 368 4.39 -16.31 -7.21
N TYR A 369 4.27 -15.99 -8.49
CA TYR A 369 4.03 -14.64 -8.98
C TYR A 369 3.25 -14.69 -10.30
N PHE A 370 2.68 -13.56 -10.71
CA PHE A 370 2.05 -13.41 -12.01
C PHE A 370 3.07 -12.89 -13.03
N ALA A 371 3.21 -13.59 -14.17
CA ALA A 371 4.04 -13.11 -15.26
C ALA A 371 3.56 -11.72 -15.72
N LYS A 372 4.50 -10.85 -16.09
CA LYS A 372 4.12 -9.55 -16.65
C LYS A 372 3.32 -9.77 -17.93
N THR A 373 2.25 -9.03 -18.11
CA THR A 373 1.54 -8.97 -19.39
C THR A 373 2.37 -8.13 -20.36
N GLY A 374 2.51 -8.60 -21.62
CA GLY A 374 3.12 -7.78 -22.66
C GLY A 374 2.27 -6.51 -22.85
N GLU A 375 2.86 -5.31 -22.72
CA GLU A 375 2.25 -4.15 -23.31
C GLU A 375 2.09 -4.41 -24.81
N PRO A 376 0.91 -4.12 -25.43
CA PRO A 376 0.83 -4.11 -26.87
C PRO A 376 1.89 -3.12 -27.36
N GLU A 377 2.85 -3.58 -28.17
CA GLU A 377 3.78 -2.70 -28.86
C GLU A 377 2.94 -1.66 -29.59
N LEU A 378 2.93 -0.42 -29.09
CA LEU A 378 2.40 0.70 -29.84
C LEU A 378 3.22 0.75 -31.12
N PRO A 379 2.59 0.63 -32.30
CA PRO A 379 3.33 0.66 -33.55
C PRO A 379 4.16 1.94 -33.57
N ALA A 380 5.46 1.81 -33.81
CA ALA A 380 6.40 2.90 -33.86
C ALA A 380 5.78 3.99 -34.77
N ARG A 381 5.37 5.11 -34.18
CA ARG A 381 4.90 6.26 -34.95
C ARG A 381 6.05 6.65 -35.87
N ARG A 382 5.97 6.27 -37.13
CA ARG A 382 6.81 6.85 -38.17
C ARG A 382 6.59 8.36 -38.11
N ARG A 383 7.56 9.08 -37.58
CA ARG A 383 7.62 10.53 -37.74
C ARG A 383 7.89 10.77 -39.22
N SER A 384 6.84 11.00 -40.01
CA SER A 384 6.96 11.64 -41.28
C SER A 384 7.30 13.11 -40.99
N TYR A 385 8.53 13.48 -41.18
CA TYR A 385 8.88 14.87 -41.34
C TYR A 385 8.39 15.33 -42.72
N PRO A 386 7.76 16.51 -42.81
CA PRO A 386 7.43 17.13 -44.09
C PRO A 386 8.67 17.59 -44.85
#